data_eadea8ed4b4b3ec9bad6fcdc4db5a058
#
_entry.id   eadea8ed4b4b3ec9bad6fcdc4db5a058
#
_cell.length_a   1.000
_cell.length_b   1.000
_cell.length_c   1.000
_cell.angle_alpha   90.00
_cell.angle_beta   90.00
_cell.angle_gamma   90.00
#
_symmetry.space_group_name_H-M   'P 1'
#
loop_
_entity.id
_entity.type
_entity.pdbx_description
1 polymer ?
#
loop_
_entity_poly.entity_id
_entity_poly.type
_entity_poly.pdbx_seq_one_letter_code
_entity_poly.pdbx_strand_id
1 'polypeptide(L)'
;MNSKLCNGIRSFIAAILHQFSVYPLFMMSNIIPFMISYLYQTEKESKGESPLSQDDGYFIHPIMSLCMSIFCFFGGMVEHYLGPKLVILIGGISIALGDFLFTVSKNLILDFFINIFFGIGFGISMTAAVKNATKYFPNKRGLITAIAGGFGGNLGSSIFNLIIKYAVSKGDFPRSEDNNMYQKSTAENFKIFFYIHGCIVLGFSIISSILLVKYKEEKDENDNNIITDEKDKDTDLLGENEEAKKNEKKEENNINYKKGLKQIFKNSKIYLILLIFLFTSFLQGFIFTVGFNYGTMSHGESENTQKISPDQMSIAFMLCSLISSAMGPLFGLIYDKIGFKYTMIIIDLISAINAILINFTVKWGVYFYAISIILNGCINGGAFSMIFPHVSKIYGFHYAGELYGFVVLSTGVSGMISSSIYYIISHFSENKGNNDSVYLVIFIIGAVLNVIAGILVFFDNERKVEDLIKENNNNDPDTANLKLFETMAENE
;
A
#
# COMPACT_ATOMS: atom_id res chain seq x y z
N MET A 1 -27.41 -8.48 21.30
CA MET A 1 -26.04 -8.34 20.81
C MET A 1 -25.50 -6.99 21.31
N ASN A 2 -24.35 -6.94 21.97
CA ASN A 2 -23.80 -5.70 22.54
C ASN A 2 -23.64 -4.65 21.41
N SER A 3 -24.15 -3.43 21.58
CA SER A 3 -24.14 -2.37 20.57
C SER A 3 -22.71 -2.07 20.08
N LYS A 4 -21.72 -2.16 20.97
CA LYS A 4 -20.29 -2.00 20.65
C LYS A 4 -19.79 -3.07 19.67
N LEU A 5 -20.18 -4.34 19.87
CA LEU A 5 -19.82 -5.43 18.96
C LEU A 5 -20.47 -5.25 17.57
N CYS A 6 -21.75 -4.85 17.53
CA CYS A 6 -22.45 -4.59 16.28
C CYS A 6 -21.76 -3.47 15.47
N ASN A 7 -21.39 -2.38 16.13
CA ASN A 7 -20.69 -1.27 15.53
C ASN A 7 -19.29 -1.67 15.05
N GLY A 8 -18.59 -2.52 15.80
CA GLY A 8 -17.31 -3.09 15.43
C GLY A 8 -17.40 -3.94 14.15
N ILE A 9 -18.39 -4.83 14.07
CA ILE A 9 -18.62 -5.66 12.88
C ILE A 9 -18.97 -4.80 11.66
N ARG A 10 -19.83 -3.78 11.81
CA ARG A 10 -20.16 -2.85 10.74
C ARG A 10 -18.93 -2.10 10.22
N SER A 11 -18.09 -1.60 11.13
CA SER A 11 -16.85 -0.91 10.78
C SER A 11 -15.83 -1.83 10.12
N PHE A 12 -15.79 -3.10 10.54
CA PHE A 12 -14.92 -4.11 9.94
C PHE A 12 -15.36 -4.47 8.51
N ILE A 13 -16.66 -4.66 8.28
CA ILE A 13 -17.21 -4.88 6.93
C ILE A 13 -16.94 -3.66 6.03
N ALA A 14 -17.14 -2.44 6.55
CA ALA A 14 -16.84 -1.21 5.84
C ALA A 14 -15.36 -1.15 5.41
N ALA A 15 -14.44 -1.55 6.29
CA ALA A 15 -13.03 -1.58 5.97
C ALA A 15 -12.71 -2.60 4.88
N ILE A 16 -13.28 -3.80 4.92
CA ILE A 16 -13.11 -4.83 3.87
C ILE A 16 -13.62 -4.32 2.53
N LEU A 17 -14.82 -3.75 2.46
CA LEU A 17 -15.43 -3.25 1.21
C LEU A 17 -14.60 -2.11 0.60
N HIS A 18 -14.13 -1.19 1.44
CA HIS A 18 -13.28 -0.11 0.97
C HIS A 18 -11.95 -0.65 0.40
N GLN A 19 -11.24 -1.48 1.16
CA GLN A 19 -9.97 -2.07 0.71
C GLN A 19 -10.15 -2.91 -0.55
N PHE A 20 -11.23 -3.69 -0.64
CA PHE A 20 -11.58 -4.45 -1.83
C PHE A 20 -11.65 -3.58 -3.09
N SER A 21 -12.22 -2.38 -2.99
CA SER A 21 -12.40 -1.51 -4.14
C SER A 21 -11.14 -0.73 -4.52
N VAL A 22 -10.35 -0.25 -3.54
CA VAL A 22 -9.22 0.65 -3.81
C VAL A 22 -7.90 -0.06 -4.11
N TYR A 23 -7.74 -1.33 -3.67
CA TYR A 23 -6.48 -2.08 -3.78
C TYR A 23 -6.11 -2.55 -5.21
N PRO A 24 -7.06 -2.73 -6.16
CA PRO A 24 -6.73 -3.14 -7.53
C PRO A 24 -5.71 -2.28 -8.26
N LEU A 25 -5.39 -1.10 -7.75
CA LEU A 25 -4.33 -0.24 -8.29
C LEU A 25 -2.97 -0.94 -8.39
N PHE A 26 -2.70 -1.94 -7.55
CA PHE A 26 -1.49 -2.76 -7.67
C PHE A 26 -1.50 -3.69 -8.91
N MET A 27 -2.61 -3.76 -9.64
CA MET A 27 -2.74 -4.51 -10.88
C MET A 27 -2.39 -3.69 -12.13
N MET A 28 -1.89 -2.48 -11.94
CA MET A 28 -1.54 -1.57 -13.04
C MET A 28 -0.55 -2.21 -14.02
N SER A 29 0.35 -3.09 -13.58
CA SER A 29 1.26 -3.81 -14.48
C SER A 29 0.55 -4.59 -15.59
N ASN A 30 -0.68 -5.05 -15.36
CA ASN A 30 -1.47 -5.77 -16.36
C ASN A 30 -2.21 -4.83 -17.33
N ILE A 31 -2.46 -3.58 -16.94
CA ILE A 31 -3.17 -2.58 -17.73
C ILE A 31 -2.22 -1.70 -18.53
N ILE A 32 -1.07 -1.35 -17.96
CA ILE A 32 -0.08 -0.45 -18.57
C ILE A 32 0.26 -0.83 -20.02
N PRO A 33 0.50 -2.10 -20.38
CA PRO A 33 0.81 -2.46 -21.76
C PRO A 33 -0.27 -2.08 -22.77
N PHE A 34 -1.54 -2.14 -22.38
CA PHE A 34 -2.67 -1.72 -23.21
C PHE A 34 -2.75 -0.20 -23.31
N MET A 35 -2.56 0.53 -22.21
CA MET A 35 -2.53 1.98 -22.18
C MET A 35 -1.44 2.53 -23.11
N ILE A 36 -0.20 2.05 -22.97
CA ILE A 36 0.92 2.49 -23.78
C ILE A 36 0.68 2.17 -25.26
N SER A 37 0.17 0.99 -25.57
CA SER A 37 -0.16 0.62 -26.95
C SER A 37 -1.22 1.54 -27.55
N TYR A 38 -2.25 1.91 -26.78
CA TYR A 38 -3.26 2.86 -27.22
C TYR A 38 -2.69 4.27 -27.47
N LEU A 39 -1.85 4.76 -26.56
CA LEU A 39 -1.20 6.07 -26.72
C LEU A 39 -0.29 6.06 -27.95
N TYR A 40 0.54 5.02 -28.12
CA TYR A 40 1.39 4.83 -29.29
C TYR A 40 0.60 4.89 -30.59
N GLN A 41 -0.48 4.11 -30.71
CA GLN A 41 -1.30 4.07 -31.93
C GLN A 41 -2.00 5.42 -32.18
N THR A 42 -2.49 6.08 -31.13
CA THR A 42 -3.13 7.38 -31.23
C THR A 42 -2.17 8.47 -31.68
N GLU A 43 -0.93 8.44 -31.16
CA GLU A 43 0.10 9.38 -31.54
C GLU A 43 0.58 9.13 -32.98
N LYS A 44 0.79 7.87 -33.37
CA LYS A 44 1.16 7.49 -34.73
C LYS A 44 0.12 7.92 -35.75
N GLU A 45 -1.18 7.80 -35.46
CA GLU A 45 -2.25 8.28 -36.34
C GLU A 45 -2.25 9.81 -36.51
N SER A 46 -1.90 10.54 -35.43
CA SER A 46 -1.94 12.01 -35.46
C SER A 46 -0.69 12.66 -36.03
N LYS A 47 0.49 12.04 -35.84
CA LYS A 47 1.79 12.61 -36.19
C LYS A 47 2.56 11.83 -37.30
N GLY A 48 2.01 10.65 -37.69
CA GLY A 48 2.68 9.73 -38.65
C GLY A 48 3.66 8.76 -37.98
N GLU A 49 4.22 9.12 -36.85
CA GLU A 49 5.13 8.31 -36.02
C GLU A 49 4.92 8.55 -34.54
N SER A 50 5.37 7.64 -33.72
CA SER A 50 5.39 7.80 -32.27
C SER A 50 6.71 7.30 -31.70
N PRO A 51 7.40 8.06 -30.83
CA PRO A 51 8.61 7.63 -30.15
C PRO A 51 8.34 6.67 -28.99
N LEU A 52 7.08 6.45 -28.60
CA LEU A 52 6.71 5.66 -27.42
C LEU A 52 7.09 4.19 -27.58
N SER A 53 7.62 3.61 -26.52
CA SER A 53 7.91 2.20 -26.35
C SER A 53 7.15 1.62 -25.16
N GLN A 54 7.07 0.30 -25.01
CA GLN A 54 6.48 -0.34 -23.82
C GLN A 54 7.24 0.04 -22.54
N ASP A 55 8.53 0.35 -22.66
CA ASP A 55 9.39 0.70 -21.52
C ASP A 55 9.02 2.06 -20.91
N ASP A 56 8.41 2.98 -21.68
CA ASP A 56 7.94 4.27 -21.17
C ASP A 56 6.82 4.12 -20.13
N GLY A 57 6.08 3.02 -20.18
CA GLY A 57 5.06 2.68 -19.21
C GLY A 57 5.59 2.25 -17.82
N TYR A 58 6.86 1.89 -17.71
CA TYR A 58 7.42 1.35 -16.46
C TYR A 58 7.48 2.37 -15.32
N PHE A 59 7.34 3.65 -15.59
CA PHE A 59 7.26 4.68 -14.54
C PHE A 59 5.84 4.94 -14.03
N ILE A 60 4.78 4.49 -14.72
CA ILE A 60 3.39 4.74 -14.31
C ILE A 60 3.12 4.17 -12.92
N HIS A 61 3.37 2.88 -12.72
CA HIS A 61 3.15 2.22 -11.44
C HIS A 61 4.06 2.76 -10.31
N PRO A 62 5.38 2.95 -10.48
CA PRO A 62 6.23 3.53 -9.45
C PRO A 62 5.85 4.96 -9.05
N ILE A 63 5.47 5.82 -9.99
CA ILE A 63 4.98 7.17 -9.69
C ILE A 63 3.70 7.10 -8.86
N MET A 64 2.75 6.24 -9.25
CA MET A 64 1.53 6.00 -8.49
C MET A 64 1.84 5.52 -7.06
N SER A 65 2.74 4.55 -6.92
CA SER A 65 3.16 4.01 -5.61
C SER A 65 3.85 5.05 -4.74
N LEU A 66 4.68 5.91 -5.33
CA LEU A 66 5.32 7.00 -4.62
C LEU A 66 4.30 8.04 -4.15
N CYS A 67 3.40 8.48 -5.01
CA CYS A 67 2.32 9.39 -4.64
C CYS A 67 1.45 8.79 -3.52
N MET A 68 1.04 7.52 -3.68
CA MET A 68 0.30 6.79 -2.65
C MET A 68 1.02 6.81 -1.30
N SER A 69 2.30 6.51 -1.30
CA SER A 69 3.11 6.42 -0.08
C SER A 69 3.25 7.77 0.63
N ILE A 70 3.46 8.84 -0.14
CA ILE A 70 3.50 10.21 0.39
C ILE A 70 2.16 10.57 1.04
N PHE A 71 1.05 10.32 0.35
CA PHE A 71 -0.28 10.65 0.88
C PHE A 71 -0.74 9.71 1.99
N CYS A 72 -0.19 8.49 2.09
CA CYS A 72 -0.42 7.59 3.21
C CYS A 72 0.15 8.16 4.52
N PHE A 73 1.32 8.81 4.46
CA PHE A 73 1.89 9.51 5.61
C PHE A 73 0.98 10.65 6.09
N PHE A 74 0.43 11.45 5.17
CA PHE A 74 -0.51 12.52 5.51
C PHE A 74 -1.90 12.00 5.89
N GLY A 75 -2.26 10.78 5.47
CA GLY A 75 -3.59 10.20 5.67
C GLY A 75 -4.01 10.10 7.13
N GLY A 76 -3.08 9.74 8.03
CA GLY A 76 -3.33 9.71 9.46
C GLY A 76 -3.65 11.10 10.04
N MET A 77 -2.93 12.13 9.60
CA MET A 77 -3.21 13.52 9.99
C MET A 77 -4.58 13.98 9.47
N VAL A 78 -4.89 13.71 8.20
CA VAL A 78 -6.19 14.05 7.59
C VAL A 78 -7.34 13.34 8.30
N GLU A 79 -7.17 12.06 8.66
CA GLU A 79 -8.14 11.29 9.44
C GLU A 79 -8.41 11.92 10.81
N HIS A 80 -7.37 12.42 11.47
CA HIS A 80 -7.51 13.06 12.78
C HIS A 80 -8.45 14.29 12.72
N TYR A 81 -8.35 15.09 11.65
CA TYR A 81 -9.17 16.30 11.49
C TYR A 81 -10.56 16.03 10.92
N LEU A 82 -10.66 15.24 9.84
CA LEU A 82 -11.91 15.02 9.11
C LEU A 82 -12.70 13.80 9.62
N GLY A 83 -12.03 12.90 10.33
CA GLY A 83 -12.57 11.61 10.76
C GLY A 83 -12.65 10.58 9.63
N PRO A 84 -12.77 9.29 9.98
CA PRO A 84 -12.57 8.19 9.04
C PRO A 84 -13.62 8.12 7.93
N LYS A 85 -14.88 8.55 8.18
CA LYS A 85 -15.96 8.51 7.18
C LYS A 85 -15.68 9.40 5.99
N LEU A 86 -15.33 10.67 6.25
CA LEU A 86 -15.07 11.65 5.19
C LEU A 86 -13.80 11.29 4.43
N VAL A 87 -12.77 10.80 5.12
CA VAL A 87 -11.51 10.41 4.51
C VAL A 87 -11.71 9.27 3.50
N ILE A 88 -12.50 8.25 3.85
CA ILE A 88 -12.85 7.16 2.94
C ILE A 88 -13.60 7.67 1.70
N LEU A 89 -14.56 8.58 1.91
CA LEU A 89 -15.35 9.13 0.81
C LEU A 89 -14.49 9.99 -0.13
N ILE A 90 -13.68 10.90 0.41
CA ILE A 90 -12.76 11.75 -0.36
C ILE A 90 -11.76 10.88 -1.14
N GLY A 91 -11.21 9.85 -0.46
CA GLY A 91 -10.30 8.92 -1.10
C GLY A 91 -10.93 8.19 -2.28
N GLY A 92 -12.13 7.65 -2.10
CA GLY A 92 -12.87 6.97 -3.17
C GLY A 92 -13.23 7.89 -4.35
N ILE A 93 -13.65 9.13 -4.07
CA ILE A 93 -13.92 10.13 -5.13
C ILE A 93 -12.64 10.45 -5.90
N SER A 94 -11.52 10.63 -5.22
CA SER A 94 -10.23 10.93 -5.86
C SER A 94 -9.80 9.80 -6.80
N ILE A 95 -9.88 8.54 -6.36
CA ILE A 95 -9.55 7.37 -7.21
C ILE A 95 -10.49 7.30 -8.41
N ALA A 96 -11.81 7.42 -8.21
CA ALA A 96 -12.78 7.35 -9.29
C ALA A 96 -12.56 8.47 -10.32
N LEU A 97 -12.19 9.67 -9.89
CA LEU A 97 -11.79 10.76 -10.79
C LEU A 97 -10.57 10.38 -11.61
N GLY A 98 -9.54 9.80 -10.99
CA GLY A 98 -8.36 9.28 -11.68
C GLY A 98 -8.74 8.24 -12.75
N ASP A 99 -9.59 7.27 -12.39
CA ASP A 99 -10.09 6.24 -13.32
C ASP A 99 -10.75 6.87 -14.55
N PHE A 100 -11.69 7.80 -14.34
CA PHE A 100 -12.39 8.45 -15.44
C PHE A 100 -11.47 9.34 -16.27
N LEU A 101 -10.48 10.00 -15.67
CA LEU A 101 -9.50 10.80 -16.38
C LEU A 101 -8.60 9.93 -17.28
N PHE A 102 -8.20 8.72 -16.84
CA PHE A 102 -7.44 7.80 -17.70
C PHE A 102 -8.19 7.43 -18.97
N THR A 103 -9.53 7.33 -18.94
CA THR A 103 -10.31 6.97 -20.13
C THR A 103 -10.28 8.02 -21.23
N VAL A 104 -10.00 9.28 -20.87
CA VAL A 104 -9.94 10.42 -21.80
C VAL A 104 -8.52 10.90 -22.07
N SER A 105 -7.54 10.36 -21.38
CA SER A 105 -6.13 10.69 -21.58
C SER A 105 -5.65 10.32 -22.99
N LYS A 106 -4.83 11.18 -23.56
CA LYS A 106 -4.25 11.02 -24.90
C LYS A 106 -2.73 11.14 -24.94
N ASN A 107 -2.11 11.36 -23.80
CA ASN A 107 -0.66 11.47 -23.75
C ASN A 107 -0.10 10.97 -22.40
N LEU A 108 1.11 10.42 -22.46
CA LEU A 108 1.78 9.81 -21.32
C LEU A 108 2.05 10.79 -20.16
N ILE A 109 2.35 12.05 -20.46
CA ILE A 109 2.61 13.07 -19.43
C ILE A 109 1.35 13.32 -18.61
N LEU A 110 0.18 13.37 -19.27
CA LEU A 110 -1.10 13.50 -18.57
C LEU A 110 -1.36 12.28 -17.67
N ASP A 111 -1.02 11.08 -18.13
CA ASP A 111 -1.18 9.86 -17.32
C ASP A 111 -0.33 9.92 -16.05
N PHE A 112 0.88 10.48 -16.09
CA PHE A 112 1.68 10.70 -14.89
C PHE A 112 1.00 11.65 -13.90
N PHE A 113 0.36 12.71 -14.37
CA PHE A 113 -0.40 13.62 -13.50
C PHE A 113 -1.68 12.98 -12.94
N ILE A 114 -2.36 12.16 -13.72
CA ILE A 114 -3.56 11.43 -13.26
C ILE A 114 -3.21 10.49 -12.10
N ASN A 115 -2.01 9.91 -12.08
CA ASN A 115 -1.53 9.08 -10.96
C ASN A 115 -1.53 9.79 -9.60
N ILE A 116 -1.49 11.13 -9.57
CA ILE A 116 -1.60 11.90 -8.33
C ILE A 116 -2.97 11.69 -7.68
N PHE A 117 -4.05 11.61 -8.46
CA PHE A 117 -5.40 11.35 -7.93
C PHE A 117 -5.50 9.97 -7.27
N PHE A 118 -4.88 8.95 -7.87
CA PHE A 118 -4.76 7.63 -7.24
C PHE A 118 -3.95 7.69 -5.96
N GLY A 119 -2.80 8.36 -6.01
CA GLY A 119 -1.94 8.54 -4.85
C GLY A 119 -2.66 9.21 -3.69
N ILE A 120 -3.35 10.32 -3.94
CA ILE A 120 -4.16 11.02 -2.93
C ILE A 120 -5.23 10.08 -2.40
N GLY A 121 -6.05 9.52 -3.30
CA GLY A 121 -7.21 8.73 -2.91
C GLY A 121 -6.86 7.51 -2.09
N PHE A 122 -5.94 6.69 -2.60
CA PHE A 122 -5.49 5.48 -1.90
C PHE A 122 -4.73 5.83 -0.62
N GLY A 123 -3.77 6.74 -0.69
CA GLY A 123 -2.90 7.07 0.44
C GLY A 123 -3.68 7.57 1.65
N ILE A 124 -4.57 8.56 1.48
CA ILE A 124 -5.31 9.10 2.62
C ILE A 124 -6.33 8.13 3.21
N SER A 125 -6.94 7.26 2.39
CA SER A 125 -8.06 6.43 2.82
C SER A 125 -7.66 5.02 3.28
N MET A 126 -6.50 4.52 2.88
CA MET A 126 -6.06 3.15 3.13
C MET A 126 -6.07 2.79 4.62
N THR A 127 -5.51 3.65 5.46
CA THR A 127 -5.37 3.39 6.90
C THR A 127 -6.63 3.71 7.70
N ALA A 128 -7.43 4.69 7.26
CA ALA A 128 -8.53 5.24 8.04
C ALA A 128 -9.61 4.21 8.41
N ALA A 129 -10.03 3.38 7.44
CA ALA A 129 -11.03 2.36 7.67
C ALA A 129 -10.52 1.23 8.57
N VAL A 130 -9.30 0.76 8.31
CA VAL A 130 -8.65 -0.35 9.05
C VAL A 130 -8.36 0.07 10.48
N LYS A 131 -7.76 1.25 10.69
CA LYS A 131 -7.47 1.82 12.01
C LYS A 131 -8.74 1.96 12.86
N ASN A 132 -9.84 2.47 12.28
CA ASN A 132 -11.10 2.58 13.01
C ASN A 132 -11.69 1.22 13.37
N ALA A 133 -11.60 0.21 12.50
CA ALA A 133 -12.08 -1.13 12.78
C ALA A 133 -11.27 -1.82 13.89
N THR A 134 -9.94 -1.67 13.89
CA THR A 134 -9.05 -2.28 14.89
C THR A 134 -9.27 -1.75 16.31
N LYS A 135 -9.74 -0.50 16.47
CA LYS A 135 -10.10 0.07 17.77
C LYS A 135 -11.22 -0.70 18.47
N TYR A 136 -12.14 -1.33 17.73
CA TYR A 136 -13.21 -2.16 18.29
C TYR A 136 -12.73 -3.55 18.76
N PHE A 137 -11.55 -4.01 18.30
CA PHE A 137 -11.04 -5.36 18.59
C PHE A 137 -9.57 -5.30 19.10
N PRO A 138 -9.33 -4.71 20.28
CA PRO A 138 -7.98 -4.44 20.78
C PRO A 138 -7.11 -5.70 20.92
N ASN A 139 -7.72 -6.85 21.27
CA ASN A 139 -7.02 -8.12 21.46
C ASN A 139 -6.73 -8.89 20.15
N LYS A 140 -7.22 -8.40 19.00
CA LYS A 140 -7.08 -9.05 17.67
C LYS A 140 -6.68 -8.06 16.59
N ARG A 141 -5.92 -7.02 16.96
CA ARG A 141 -5.55 -5.92 16.04
C ARG A 141 -4.84 -6.44 14.77
N GLY A 142 -3.86 -7.32 14.93
CA GLY A 142 -3.13 -7.93 13.80
C GLY A 142 -4.05 -8.68 12.84
N LEU A 143 -4.91 -9.55 13.37
CA LEU A 143 -5.87 -10.32 12.57
C LEU A 143 -6.87 -9.41 11.84
N ILE A 144 -7.42 -8.40 12.51
CA ILE A 144 -8.38 -7.45 11.92
C ILE A 144 -7.70 -6.63 10.81
N THR A 145 -6.47 -6.15 11.03
CA THR A 145 -5.70 -5.44 10.01
C THR A 145 -5.41 -6.32 8.81
N ALA A 146 -4.98 -7.55 9.05
CA ALA A 146 -4.65 -8.49 7.98
C ALA A 146 -5.87 -8.90 7.15
N ILE A 147 -7.04 -9.10 7.78
CA ILE A 147 -8.27 -9.44 7.03
C ILE A 147 -8.83 -8.19 6.33
N ALA A 148 -8.96 -7.07 7.01
CA ALA A 148 -9.53 -5.88 6.40
C ALA A 148 -8.63 -5.32 5.29
N GLY A 149 -7.33 -5.14 5.56
CA GLY A 149 -6.37 -4.61 4.61
C GLY A 149 -5.90 -5.66 3.60
N GLY A 150 -5.22 -6.70 4.07
CA GLY A 150 -4.57 -7.69 3.21
C GLY A 150 -5.55 -8.57 2.45
N PHE A 151 -6.45 -9.27 3.16
CA PHE A 151 -7.42 -10.17 2.52
C PHE A 151 -8.41 -9.40 1.64
N GLY A 152 -9.03 -8.34 2.18
CA GLY A 152 -10.01 -7.54 1.43
C GLY A 152 -9.42 -6.95 0.15
N GLY A 153 -8.24 -6.33 0.24
CA GLY A 153 -7.58 -5.71 -0.89
C GLY A 153 -7.13 -6.69 -1.97
N ASN A 154 -6.44 -7.76 -1.58
CA ASN A 154 -5.96 -8.76 -2.54
C ASN A 154 -7.10 -9.55 -3.19
N LEU A 155 -8.21 -9.81 -2.47
CA LEU A 155 -9.41 -10.40 -3.06
C LEU A 155 -10.00 -9.49 -4.14
N GLY A 156 -10.08 -8.18 -3.88
CA GLY A 156 -10.47 -7.18 -4.88
C GLY A 156 -9.56 -7.25 -6.12
N SER A 157 -8.24 -7.23 -5.90
CA SER A 157 -7.25 -7.38 -6.96
C SER A 157 -7.46 -8.63 -7.81
N SER A 158 -7.80 -9.76 -7.21
CA SER A 158 -8.07 -11.01 -7.93
C SER A 158 -9.28 -10.89 -8.85
N ILE A 159 -10.37 -10.30 -8.37
CA ILE A 159 -11.59 -10.10 -9.15
C ILE A 159 -11.36 -9.10 -10.29
N PHE A 160 -10.63 -8.02 -10.04
CA PHE A 160 -10.33 -7.04 -11.07
C PHE A 160 -9.36 -7.59 -12.14
N ASN A 161 -8.45 -8.53 -11.80
CA ASN A 161 -7.69 -9.25 -12.80
C ASN A 161 -8.56 -10.12 -13.71
N LEU A 162 -9.66 -10.70 -13.21
CA LEU A 162 -10.64 -11.38 -14.07
C LEU A 162 -11.33 -10.38 -15.02
N ILE A 163 -11.64 -9.18 -14.55
CA ILE A 163 -12.21 -8.13 -15.41
C ILE A 163 -11.20 -7.76 -16.50
N ILE A 164 -9.91 -7.59 -16.16
CA ILE A 164 -8.86 -7.34 -17.17
C ILE A 164 -8.84 -8.47 -18.20
N LYS A 165 -8.81 -9.71 -17.75
CA LYS A 165 -8.79 -10.87 -18.64
C LYS A 165 -9.97 -10.90 -19.60
N TYR A 166 -11.19 -10.74 -19.12
CA TYR A 166 -12.40 -10.93 -19.94
C TYR A 166 -12.87 -9.67 -20.64
N ALA A 167 -12.57 -8.48 -20.15
CA ALA A 167 -13.01 -7.22 -20.73
C ALA A 167 -11.94 -6.48 -21.53
N VAL A 168 -10.67 -6.59 -21.11
CA VAL A 168 -9.55 -5.87 -21.75
C VAL A 168 -8.82 -6.78 -22.73
N SER A 169 -8.25 -7.90 -22.29
CA SER A 169 -7.42 -8.75 -23.14
C SER A 169 -8.23 -9.60 -24.13
N LYS A 170 -9.48 -9.98 -23.82
CA LYS A 170 -10.42 -10.73 -24.70
C LYS A 170 -9.81 -11.80 -25.60
N GLY A 171 -8.88 -12.58 -25.06
CA GLY A 171 -8.19 -13.66 -25.81
C GLY A 171 -6.75 -13.32 -26.20
N ASP A 172 -6.11 -14.26 -26.87
CA ASP A 172 -4.71 -14.12 -27.31
C ASP A 172 -4.62 -13.17 -28.51
N PHE A 173 -4.45 -11.89 -28.25
CA PHE A 173 -4.15 -10.93 -29.30
C PHE A 173 -2.65 -10.86 -29.50
N PRO A 174 -2.12 -11.19 -30.71
CA PRO A 174 -0.73 -11.06 -31.00
C PRO A 174 -0.31 -9.57 -30.89
N ARG A 175 0.77 -9.33 -30.17
CA ARG A 175 1.47 -8.03 -30.25
C ARG A 175 2.16 -7.97 -31.61
N SER A 176 2.32 -6.75 -32.14
CA SER A 176 3.15 -6.54 -33.33
C SER A 176 4.58 -7.04 -33.05
N GLU A 177 5.14 -7.84 -33.96
CA GLU A 177 6.50 -8.36 -33.84
C GLU A 177 7.55 -7.23 -33.85
N ASP A 178 7.27 -6.17 -34.62
CA ASP A 178 8.22 -5.06 -34.78
C ASP A 178 8.40 -4.19 -33.53
N ASN A 179 7.34 -3.98 -32.73
CA ASN A 179 7.36 -2.99 -31.64
C ASN A 179 6.69 -3.46 -30.36
N ASN A 180 6.26 -4.71 -30.27
CA ASN A 180 5.60 -5.31 -29.12
C ASN A 180 4.32 -4.57 -28.65
N MET A 181 3.65 -3.82 -29.54
CA MET A 181 2.43 -3.07 -29.27
C MET A 181 1.19 -3.82 -29.66
N TYR A 182 0.10 -3.66 -28.90
CA TYR A 182 -1.22 -4.17 -29.26
C TYR A 182 -1.85 -3.30 -30.35
N GLN A 183 -2.76 -3.89 -31.13
CA GLN A 183 -3.60 -3.13 -32.04
C GLN A 183 -4.47 -2.13 -31.27
N LYS A 184 -4.78 -0.98 -31.86
CA LYS A 184 -5.52 0.11 -31.21
C LYS A 184 -6.88 -0.36 -30.68
N SER A 185 -7.63 -1.14 -31.47
CA SER A 185 -8.95 -1.65 -31.09
C SER A 185 -8.91 -2.54 -29.83
N THR A 186 -7.84 -3.32 -29.68
CA THR A 186 -7.61 -4.16 -28.48
C THR A 186 -7.11 -3.31 -27.32
N ALA A 187 -6.12 -2.45 -27.58
CA ALA A 187 -5.52 -1.60 -26.58
C ALA A 187 -6.55 -0.67 -25.91
N GLU A 188 -7.50 -0.12 -26.69
CA GLU A 188 -8.54 0.78 -26.19
C GLU A 188 -9.45 0.17 -25.13
N ASN A 189 -9.53 -1.17 -25.07
CA ASN A 189 -10.37 -1.87 -24.09
C ASN A 189 -9.97 -1.55 -22.63
N PHE A 190 -8.74 -1.03 -22.36
CA PHE A 190 -8.36 -0.61 -21.01
C PHE A 190 -9.36 0.40 -20.41
N LYS A 191 -10.01 1.22 -21.23
CA LYS A 191 -11.02 2.18 -20.80
C LYS A 191 -12.20 1.50 -20.10
N ILE A 192 -12.60 0.31 -20.57
CA ILE A 192 -13.71 -0.46 -19.98
C ILE A 192 -13.37 -0.82 -18.54
N PHE A 193 -12.11 -1.22 -18.27
CA PHE A 193 -11.65 -1.51 -16.92
C PHE A 193 -11.78 -0.29 -16.02
N PHE A 194 -11.28 0.87 -16.44
CA PHE A 194 -11.32 2.08 -15.64
C PHE A 194 -12.73 2.61 -15.39
N TYR A 195 -13.66 2.47 -16.35
CA TYR A 195 -15.07 2.77 -16.10
C TYR A 195 -15.67 1.85 -15.04
N ILE A 196 -15.45 0.53 -15.15
CA ILE A 196 -15.97 -0.45 -14.17
C ILE A 196 -15.35 -0.20 -12.80
N HIS A 197 -14.03 -0.04 -12.74
CA HIS A 197 -13.29 0.18 -11.49
C HIS A 197 -13.74 1.47 -10.80
N GLY A 198 -13.77 2.59 -11.52
CA GLY A 198 -14.21 3.88 -10.97
C GLY A 198 -15.63 3.85 -10.40
N CYS A 199 -16.59 3.21 -11.10
CA CYS A 199 -17.95 3.04 -10.59
C CYS A 199 -18.00 2.19 -9.31
N ILE A 200 -17.22 1.09 -9.25
CA ILE A 200 -17.19 0.20 -8.08
C ILE A 200 -16.52 0.91 -6.90
N VAL A 201 -15.39 1.60 -7.11
CA VAL A 201 -14.70 2.37 -6.06
C VAL A 201 -15.62 3.42 -5.47
N LEU A 202 -16.31 4.20 -6.31
CA LEU A 202 -17.23 5.23 -5.84
C LEU A 202 -18.38 4.62 -5.04
N GLY A 203 -19.02 3.58 -5.56
CA GLY A 203 -20.14 2.90 -4.90
C GLY A 203 -19.75 2.30 -3.56
N PHE A 204 -18.62 1.56 -3.51
CA PHE A 204 -18.16 0.93 -2.27
C PHE A 204 -17.63 1.94 -1.26
N SER A 205 -17.04 3.04 -1.68
CA SER A 205 -16.61 4.11 -0.76
C SER A 205 -17.80 4.81 -0.12
N ILE A 206 -18.90 5.04 -0.85
CA ILE A 206 -20.15 5.57 -0.30
C ILE A 206 -20.73 4.58 0.71
N ILE A 207 -20.87 3.30 0.34
CA ILE A 207 -21.40 2.26 1.23
C ILE A 207 -20.54 2.13 2.49
N SER A 208 -19.21 2.10 2.34
CA SER A 208 -18.27 2.01 3.46
C SER A 208 -18.36 3.21 4.39
N SER A 209 -18.50 4.43 3.85
CA SER A 209 -18.67 5.65 4.63
C SER A 209 -19.97 5.63 5.46
N ILE A 210 -21.07 5.06 4.93
CA ILE A 210 -22.35 4.90 5.63
C ILE A 210 -22.25 3.81 6.71
N LEU A 211 -21.66 2.66 6.38
CA LEU A 211 -21.54 1.52 7.29
C LEU A 211 -20.60 1.78 8.45
N LEU A 212 -19.51 2.49 8.22
CA LEU A 212 -18.49 2.74 9.21
C LEU A 212 -19.07 3.54 10.39
N VAL A 213 -18.81 3.06 11.59
CA VAL A 213 -19.14 3.77 12.83
C VAL A 213 -17.85 4.25 13.46
N LYS A 214 -17.74 5.56 13.71
CA LYS A 214 -16.55 6.12 14.37
C LYS A 214 -16.48 5.56 15.79
N TYR A 215 -15.33 4.97 16.15
CA TYR A 215 -15.08 4.52 17.52
C TYR A 215 -15.06 5.73 18.45
N LYS A 216 -15.85 5.63 19.52
CA LYS A 216 -15.83 6.61 20.62
C LYS A 216 -15.09 5.95 21.78
N GLU A 217 -14.03 6.55 22.24
CA GLU A 217 -13.38 6.15 23.48
C GLU A 217 -14.36 6.42 24.63
N GLU A 218 -14.60 5.41 25.46
CA GLU A 218 -15.36 5.56 26.68
C GLU A 218 -14.52 6.46 27.60
N LYS A 219 -15.02 7.63 27.95
CA LYS A 219 -14.41 8.43 29.02
C LYS A 219 -14.60 7.63 30.29
N ASP A 220 -13.54 7.38 31.03
CA ASP A 220 -13.64 6.83 32.37
C ASP A 220 -14.59 7.71 33.19
N GLU A 221 -15.67 7.08 33.70
CA GLU A 221 -16.67 7.75 34.55
C GLU A 221 -16.06 8.32 35.85
N ASN A 222 -14.82 7.99 36.17
CA ASN A 222 -14.11 8.51 37.33
C ASN A 222 -13.74 10.00 37.25
N ASP A 223 -13.68 10.60 36.04
CA ASP A 223 -13.43 12.05 35.89
C ASP A 223 -14.68 12.91 36.14
N ASN A 224 -15.88 12.31 36.23
CA ASN A 224 -17.12 13.05 36.48
C ASN A 224 -17.52 13.16 37.98
N ASN A 225 -16.79 12.49 38.89
CA ASN A 225 -17.11 12.53 40.31
C ASN A 225 -16.47 13.65 41.11
N ILE A 226 -15.74 14.60 40.44
CA ILE A 226 -15.13 15.74 41.14
C ILE A 226 -15.92 17.05 40.93
N ILE A 227 -16.96 17.06 40.09
CA ILE A 227 -17.77 18.26 39.86
C ILE A 227 -19.25 17.94 39.98
N THR A 228 -19.70 17.59 41.19
CA THR A 228 -21.12 17.65 41.56
C THR A 228 -21.22 18.11 42.98
N ASP A 229 -21.01 19.37 43.24
CA ASP A 229 -21.63 20.12 44.33
C ASP A 229 -21.46 21.62 44.05
N GLU A 230 -22.28 22.14 43.13
CA GLU A 230 -22.72 23.55 43.15
C GLU A 230 -23.80 23.70 42.08
N LYS A 231 -25.04 23.51 42.47
CA LYS A 231 -26.19 24.05 41.75
C LYS A 231 -26.26 25.52 42.13
N ASP A 232 -26.03 26.40 41.15
CA ASP A 232 -26.84 27.63 41.11
C ASP A 232 -26.88 28.24 39.68
N LYS A 233 -28.04 28.68 39.39
CA LYS A 233 -28.59 29.40 38.26
C LYS A 233 -27.66 30.39 37.57
N ASP A 234 -27.38 30.20 36.26
CA ASP A 234 -27.42 31.24 35.21
C ASP A 234 -27.21 30.58 33.85
N THR A 235 -28.30 30.47 33.04
CA THR A 235 -28.38 29.52 31.92
C THR A 235 -27.99 30.08 30.56
N ASP A 236 -27.47 31.30 30.42
CA ASP A 236 -27.22 31.92 29.09
C ASP A 236 -25.75 32.32 28.82
N LEU A 237 -24.86 32.24 29.80
CA LEU A 237 -23.42 32.54 29.63
C LEU A 237 -22.54 31.27 29.59
N LEU A 238 -23.10 30.08 29.75
CA LEU A 238 -22.38 28.80 29.85
C LEU A 238 -22.02 28.18 28.48
N GLY A 239 -22.72 28.52 27.39
CA GLY A 239 -22.48 27.97 26.07
C GLY A 239 -21.15 28.44 25.46
N GLU A 240 -20.81 29.69 25.55
CA GLU A 240 -19.55 30.27 25.01
C GLU A 240 -18.31 29.76 25.79
N ASN A 241 -18.42 29.61 27.10
CA ASN A 241 -17.34 29.11 27.94
C ASN A 241 -17.07 27.60 27.74
N GLU A 242 -18.08 26.80 27.43
CA GLU A 242 -17.88 25.37 27.11
C GLU A 242 -17.25 25.17 25.73
N GLU A 243 -17.64 25.94 24.72
CA GLU A 243 -17.00 25.90 23.41
C GLU A 243 -15.55 26.41 23.45
N ALA A 244 -15.28 27.47 24.20
CA ALA A 244 -13.92 27.97 24.37
C ALA A 244 -13.02 26.94 25.09
N LYS A 245 -13.46 26.35 26.20
CA LYS A 245 -12.76 25.25 26.90
C LYS A 245 -12.56 24.01 26.04
N LYS A 246 -13.52 23.70 25.19
CA LYS A 246 -13.43 22.56 24.25
C LYS A 246 -12.45 22.82 23.11
N ASN A 247 -12.34 24.07 22.69
CA ASN A 247 -11.38 24.50 21.67
C ASN A 247 -9.96 24.57 22.25
N GLU A 248 -9.76 25.11 23.45
CA GLU A 248 -8.48 25.11 24.17
C GLU A 248 -7.96 23.67 24.39
N LYS A 249 -8.81 22.75 24.85
CA LYS A 249 -8.45 21.35 25.05
C LYS A 249 -8.12 20.62 23.74
N LYS A 250 -8.75 21.02 22.61
CA LYS A 250 -8.39 20.53 21.29
C LYS A 250 -7.05 21.05 20.80
N GLU A 251 -6.76 22.32 21.03
CA GLU A 251 -5.48 22.92 20.66
C GLU A 251 -4.32 22.33 21.47
N GLU A 252 -4.50 22.14 22.78
CA GLU A 252 -3.52 21.50 23.65
C GLU A 252 -3.22 20.06 23.21
N ASN A 253 -4.26 19.26 22.92
CA ASN A 253 -4.11 17.91 22.39
C ASN A 253 -3.37 17.88 21.05
N ASN A 254 -3.64 18.86 20.16
CA ASN A 254 -2.94 18.96 18.88
C ASN A 254 -1.47 19.36 19.04
N ILE A 255 -1.15 20.22 19.99
CA ILE A 255 0.23 20.62 20.29
C ILE A 255 1.02 19.43 20.85
N ASN A 256 0.43 18.69 21.77
CA ASN A 256 1.04 17.51 22.38
C ASN A 256 1.26 16.40 21.35
N TYR A 257 0.30 16.17 20.47
CA TYR A 257 0.43 15.23 19.34
C TYR A 257 1.61 15.57 18.42
N LYS A 258 1.72 16.83 17.99
CA LYS A 258 2.83 17.27 17.13
C LYS A 258 4.20 17.15 17.81
N LYS A 259 4.27 17.45 19.11
CA LYS A 259 5.50 17.29 19.90
C LYS A 259 5.93 15.83 20.00
N GLY A 260 4.98 14.93 20.27
CA GLY A 260 5.23 13.48 20.32
C GLY A 260 5.72 12.93 18.99
N LEU A 261 5.05 13.25 17.88
CA LEU A 261 5.47 12.84 16.54
C LEU A 261 6.90 13.34 16.22
N LYS A 262 7.22 14.60 16.58
CA LYS A 262 8.57 15.15 16.39
C LYS A 262 9.64 14.40 17.20
N GLN A 263 9.31 13.91 18.40
CA GLN A 263 10.22 13.11 19.21
C GLN A 263 10.47 11.74 18.60
N ILE A 264 9.42 11.10 18.07
CA ILE A 264 9.54 9.80 17.36
C ILE A 264 10.49 9.94 16.17
N PHE A 265 10.36 10.98 15.36
CA PHE A 265 11.27 11.22 14.22
C PHE A 265 12.71 11.59 14.62
N LYS A 266 13.00 11.92 15.87
CA LYS A 266 14.37 12.03 16.37
C LYS A 266 15.00 10.65 16.71
N ASN A 267 14.19 9.61 16.85
CA ASN A 267 14.65 8.28 17.16
C ASN A 267 15.11 7.56 15.89
N SER A 268 16.35 7.06 15.87
CA SER A 268 16.94 6.33 14.74
C SER A 268 16.20 5.03 14.39
N LYS A 269 15.44 4.46 15.32
CA LYS A 269 14.74 3.19 15.17
C LYS A 269 13.68 3.22 14.06
N ILE A 270 12.94 4.33 13.91
CA ILE A 270 11.94 4.44 12.84
C ILE A 270 12.59 4.42 11.44
N TYR A 271 13.79 4.99 11.32
CA TYR A 271 14.57 4.96 10.08
C TYR A 271 15.15 3.58 9.78
N LEU A 272 15.50 2.80 10.82
CA LEU A 272 15.90 1.41 10.64
C LEU A 272 14.75 0.57 10.08
N ILE A 273 13.54 0.71 10.63
CA ILE A 273 12.34 0.03 10.12
C ILE A 273 12.07 0.45 8.68
N LEU A 274 12.14 1.75 8.36
CA LEU A 274 11.98 2.25 7.00
C LEU A 274 13.01 1.63 6.04
N LEU A 275 14.29 1.52 6.47
CA LEU A 275 15.36 0.95 5.65
C LEU A 275 15.17 -0.55 5.40
N ILE A 276 14.74 -1.31 6.41
CA ILE A 276 14.38 -2.72 6.26
C ILE A 276 13.30 -2.87 5.17
N PHE A 277 12.21 -2.11 5.29
CA PHE A 277 11.13 -2.17 4.30
C PHE A 277 11.52 -1.63 2.93
N LEU A 278 12.43 -0.66 2.84
CA LEU A 278 13.00 -0.18 1.58
C LEU A 278 13.67 -1.32 0.80
N PHE A 279 14.48 -2.10 1.48
CA PHE A 279 15.23 -3.20 0.85
C PHE A 279 14.32 -4.40 0.56
N THR A 280 13.45 -4.78 1.48
CA THR A 280 12.46 -5.85 1.27
C THR A 280 11.54 -5.55 0.09
N SER A 281 11.10 -4.29 -0.06
CA SER A 281 10.13 -3.90 -1.12
C SER A 281 10.77 -3.67 -2.49
N PHE A 282 12.10 -3.63 -2.61
CA PHE A 282 12.78 -3.31 -3.85
C PHE A 282 12.42 -4.29 -4.98
N LEU A 283 12.57 -5.58 -4.72
CA LEU A 283 12.24 -6.62 -5.69
C LEU A 283 10.74 -6.67 -5.98
N GLN A 284 9.94 -6.52 -4.93
CA GLN A 284 8.47 -6.60 -5.03
C GLN A 284 7.93 -5.49 -5.92
N GLY A 285 8.36 -4.25 -5.71
CA GLY A 285 7.98 -3.10 -6.53
C GLY A 285 8.39 -3.28 -8.00
N PHE A 286 9.57 -3.82 -8.26
CA PHE A 286 10.04 -4.11 -9.60
C PHE A 286 9.18 -5.17 -10.29
N ILE A 287 8.91 -6.31 -9.64
CA ILE A 287 8.10 -7.38 -10.22
C ILE A 287 6.67 -6.90 -10.49
N PHE A 288 6.06 -6.12 -9.61
CA PHE A 288 4.74 -5.55 -9.86
C PHE A 288 4.72 -4.50 -10.98
N THR A 289 5.86 -3.93 -11.33
CA THR A 289 5.97 -2.99 -12.45
C THR A 289 6.19 -3.71 -13.78
N VAL A 290 7.13 -4.65 -13.82
CA VAL A 290 7.60 -5.23 -15.08
C VAL A 290 7.27 -6.70 -15.27
N GLY A 291 6.81 -7.40 -14.23
CA GLY A 291 6.64 -8.86 -14.24
C GLY A 291 5.72 -9.38 -15.35
N PHE A 292 4.69 -8.63 -15.71
CA PHE A 292 3.82 -8.98 -16.83
C PHE A 292 4.59 -8.93 -18.16
N ASN A 293 5.28 -7.84 -18.43
CA ASN A 293 6.07 -7.68 -19.66
C ASN A 293 7.21 -8.69 -19.71
N TYR A 294 7.96 -8.83 -18.61
CA TYR A 294 9.03 -9.81 -18.51
C TYR A 294 8.57 -11.23 -18.84
N GLY A 295 7.45 -11.68 -18.24
CA GLY A 295 6.91 -13.01 -18.50
C GLY A 295 6.41 -13.24 -19.93
N THR A 296 5.96 -12.18 -20.61
CA THR A 296 5.44 -12.28 -22.00
C THR A 296 6.48 -12.04 -23.08
N MET A 297 7.72 -11.67 -22.71
CA MET A 297 8.85 -11.53 -23.64
C MET A 297 9.36 -12.90 -24.12
N SER A 298 10.09 -12.92 -25.23
CA SER A 298 10.82 -14.12 -25.66
C SER A 298 12.12 -14.25 -24.87
N HIS A 299 12.31 -15.38 -24.21
CA HIS A 299 13.50 -15.67 -23.41
C HIS A 299 14.33 -16.77 -24.12
N GLY A 300 15.45 -16.37 -24.73
CA GLY A 300 16.42 -17.28 -25.35
C GLY A 300 16.34 -17.36 -26.88
N GLU A 301 17.43 -17.84 -27.49
CA GLU A 301 17.62 -17.95 -28.95
C GLU A 301 16.93 -19.18 -29.57
N SER A 302 16.32 -20.04 -28.77
CA SER A 302 15.71 -21.29 -29.25
C SER A 302 14.25 -21.05 -29.64
N GLU A 303 13.88 -21.36 -30.87
CA GLU A 303 12.51 -21.37 -31.40
C GLU A 303 11.52 -22.22 -30.55
N ASN A 304 12.02 -23.08 -29.66
CA ASN A 304 11.25 -23.95 -28.77
C ASN A 304 10.93 -23.36 -27.39
N THR A 305 11.36 -22.13 -27.05
CA THR A 305 10.94 -21.50 -25.79
C THR A 305 9.49 -21.05 -25.92
N GLN A 306 8.63 -21.71 -25.18
CA GLN A 306 7.20 -21.47 -25.19
C GLN A 306 6.92 -20.06 -24.61
N LYS A 307 6.55 -19.13 -25.48
CA LYS A 307 6.14 -17.77 -25.08
C LYS A 307 4.96 -17.86 -24.13
N ILE A 308 5.04 -17.22 -22.98
CA ILE A 308 3.90 -17.15 -22.05
C ILE A 308 2.89 -16.15 -22.62
N SER A 309 1.64 -16.62 -22.82
CA SER A 309 0.61 -15.74 -23.38
C SER A 309 0.14 -14.70 -22.35
N PRO A 310 -0.34 -13.51 -22.81
CA PRO A 310 -0.94 -12.50 -21.95
C PRO A 310 -2.08 -13.05 -21.07
N ASP A 311 -2.87 -13.97 -21.59
CA ASP A 311 -3.96 -14.64 -20.84
C ASP A 311 -3.42 -15.47 -19.68
N GLN A 312 -2.36 -16.25 -19.91
CA GLN A 312 -1.70 -17.04 -18.88
C GLN A 312 -1.08 -16.15 -17.80
N MET A 313 -0.49 -15.01 -18.20
CA MET A 313 0.04 -14.03 -17.26
C MET A 313 -1.07 -13.39 -16.42
N SER A 314 -2.19 -13.02 -17.02
CA SER A 314 -3.35 -12.48 -16.28
C SER A 314 -3.87 -13.46 -15.23
N ILE A 315 -3.90 -14.77 -15.56
CA ILE A 315 -4.26 -15.83 -14.60
C ILE A 315 -3.21 -15.95 -13.51
N ALA A 316 -1.91 -15.88 -13.83
CA ALA A 316 -0.85 -15.96 -12.84
C ALA A 316 -0.94 -14.80 -11.81
N PHE A 317 -1.18 -13.58 -12.28
CA PHE A 317 -1.38 -12.42 -11.38
C PHE A 317 -2.70 -12.50 -10.59
N MET A 318 -3.76 -13.03 -11.17
CA MET A 318 -5.00 -13.31 -10.44
C MET A 318 -4.76 -14.32 -9.30
N LEU A 319 -4.08 -15.43 -9.58
CA LEU A 319 -3.73 -16.42 -8.56
C LEU A 319 -2.77 -15.85 -7.51
N CYS A 320 -1.81 -15.03 -7.93
CA CYS A 320 -0.92 -14.27 -7.04
C CYS A 320 -1.74 -13.48 -6.02
N SER A 321 -2.69 -12.67 -6.47
CA SER A 321 -3.52 -11.85 -5.60
C SER A 321 -4.44 -12.70 -4.72
N LEU A 322 -5.04 -13.76 -5.27
CA LEU A 322 -5.93 -14.65 -4.51
C LEU A 322 -5.19 -15.36 -3.38
N ILE A 323 -4.01 -15.92 -3.65
CA ILE A 323 -3.21 -16.61 -2.64
C ILE A 323 -2.65 -15.61 -1.63
N SER A 324 -2.19 -14.44 -2.09
CA SER A 324 -1.72 -13.35 -1.22
C SER A 324 -2.80 -12.89 -0.24
N SER A 325 -4.08 -12.96 -0.62
CA SER A 325 -5.18 -12.62 0.27
C SER A 325 -5.24 -13.49 1.53
N ALA A 326 -4.95 -14.77 1.38
CA ALA A 326 -4.91 -15.72 2.51
C ALA A 326 -3.59 -15.63 3.30
N MET A 327 -2.49 -15.21 2.64
CA MET A 327 -1.17 -15.16 3.26
C MET A 327 -1.02 -14.00 4.25
N GLY A 328 -1.69 -12.86 4.04
CA GLY A 328 -1.67 -11.74 4.99
C GLY A 328 -2.10 -12.16 6.40
N PRO A 329 -3.30 -12.74 6.60
CA PRO A 329 -3.73 -13.29 7.89
C PRO A 329 -2.80 -14.38 8.44
N LEU A 330 -2.26 -15.25 7.59
CA LEU A 330 -1.33 -16.30 8.00
C LEU A 330 -0.03 -15.72 8.57
N PHE A 331 0.58 -14.76 7.89
CA PHE A 331 1.77 -14.07 8.40
C PHE A 331 1.47 -13.23 9.64
N GLY A 332 0.27 -12.66 9.76
CA GLY A 332 -0.19 -12.02 10.98
C GLY A 332 -0.20 -12.99 12.17
N LEU A 333 -0.70 -14.21 11.99
CA LEU A 333 -0.67 -15.26 13.02
C LEU A 333 0.76 -15.74 13.34
N ILE A 334 1.62 -15.82 12.34
CA ILE A 334 3.05 -16.15 12.53
C ILE A 334 3.72 -15.04 13.32
N TYR A 335 3.50 -13.78 12.96
CA TYR A 335 3.98 -12.60 13.67
C TYR A 335 3.57 -12.63 15.16
N ASP A 336 2.30 -12.93 15.45
CA ASP A 336 1.79 -12.99 16.83
C ASP A 336 2.49 -14.09 17.66
N LYS A 337 3.01 -15.16 17.02
CA LYS A 337 3.69 -16.28 17.70
C LYS A 337 5.19 -16.09 17.85
N ILE A 338 5.88 -15.68 16.79
CA ILE A 338 7.35 -15.65 16.76
C ILE A 338 7.92 -14.22 16.70
N GLY A 339 7.07 -13.20 16.65
CA GLY A 339 7.45 -11.79 16.62
C GLY A 339 7.90 -11.29 15.25
N PHE A 340 8.14 -9.98 15.16
CA PHE A 340 8.53 -9.29 13.93
C PHE A 340 9.83 -9.83 13.34
N LYS A 341 10.84 -9.96 14.19
CA LYS A 341 12.20 -10.31 13.80
C LYS A 341 12.28 -11.60 12.98
N TYR A 342 11.77 -12.69 13.52
CA TYR A 342 11.85 -13.99 12.85
C TYR A 342 10.94 -14.07 11.63
N THR A 343 9.78 -13.40 11.67
CA THR A 343 8.86 -13.39 10.54
C THR A 343 9.47 -12.64 9.36
N MET A 344 10.11 -11.48 9.59
CA MET A 344 10.77 -10.72 8.52
C MET A 344 11.96 -11.46 7.94
N ILE A 345 12.80 -12.13 8.77
CA ILE A 345 13.91 -12.94 8.27
C ILE A 345 13.41 -14.03 7.34
N ILE A 346 12.32 -14.72 7.68
CA ILE A 346 11.72 -15.75 6.81
C ILE A 346 11.27 -15.13 5.48
N ILE A 347 10.60 -13.98 5.53
CA ILE A 347 10.13 -13.26 4.35
C ILE A 347 11.31 -12.86 3.46
N ASP A 348 12.33 -12.22 4.02
CA ASP A 348 13.49 -11.73 3.27
C ASP A 348 14.31 -12.88 2.66
N LEU A 349 14.44 -14.00 3.38
CA LEU A 349 15.11 -15.19 2.87
C LEU A 349 14.37 -15.80 1.68
N ILE A 350 13.05 -15.97 1.79
CA ILE A 350 12.23 -16.50 0.69
C ILE A 350 12.27 -15.54 -0.49
N SER A 351 12.24 -14.22 -0.24
CA SER A 351 12.34 -13.19 -1.27
C SER A 351 13.68 -13.25 -2.01
N ALA A 352 14.79 -13.38 -1.28
CA ALA A 352 16.12 -13.48 -1.86
C ALA A 352 16.27 -14.74 -2.75
N ILE A 353 15.76 -15.88 -2.29
CA ILE A 353 15.75 -17.12 -3.07
C ILE A 353 14.91 -16.95 -4.33
N ASN A 354 13.70 -16.40 -4.21
CA ASN A 354 12.81 -16.16 -5.35
C ASN A 354 13.45 -15.22 -6.37
N ALA A 355 14.15 -14.16 -5.91
CA ALA A 355 14.87 -13.23 -6.77
C ALA A 355 15.92 -13.91 -7.66
N ILE A 356 16.65 -14.88 -7.11
CA ILE A 356 17.64 -15.64 -7.87
C ILE A 356 16.95 -16.58 -8.86
N LEU A 357 15.87 -17.23 -8.43
CA LEU A 357 15.20 -18.26 -9.22
C LEU A 357 14.32 -17.70 -10.35
N ILE A 358 13.80 -16.49 -10.24
CA ILE A 358 12.80 -15.95 -11.17
C ILE A 358 13.29 -15.94 -12.62
N ASN A 359 14.56 -15.65 -12.86
CA ASN A 359 15.18 -15.66 -14.19
C ASN A 359 15.25 -17.06 -14.81
N PHE A 360 15.31 -18.10 -13.97
CA PHE A 360 15.29 -19.49 -14.44
C PHE A 360 13.86 -19.96 -14.64
N THR A 361 12.94 -19.60 -13.75
CA THR A 361 11.55 -20.06 -13.78
C THR A 361 10.81 -19.59 -15.04
N VAL A 362 11.10 -18.40 -15.54
CA VAL A 362 10.53 -17.91 -16.80
C VAL A 362 10.94 -18.77 -18.00
N LYS A 363 12.16 -19.31 -17.98
CA LYS A 363 12.68 -20.21 -19.02
C LYS A 363 12.17 -21.64 -18.90
N TRP A 364 11.76 -22.06 -17.69
CA TRP A 364 11.17 -23.38 -17.45
C TRP A 364 9.69 -23.47 -17.81
N GLY A 365 9.05 -22.32 -18.09
CA GLY A 365 7.69 -22.25 -18.57
C GLY A 365 6.71 -21.58 -17.60
N VAL A 366 5.46 -21.44 -18.07
CA VAL A 366 4.42 -20.64 -17.43
C VAL A 366 4.13 -21.04 -15.98
N TYR A 367 4.12 -22.34 -15.68
CA TYR A 367 3.78 -22.81 -14.32
C TYR A 367 4.85 -22.42 -13.30
N PHE A 368 6.12 -22.55 -13.65
CA PHE A 368 7.23 -22.20 -12.77
C PHE A 368 7.31 -20.67 -12.56
N TYR A 369 7.12 -19.91 -13.63
CA TYR A 369 7.08 -18.46 -13.53
C TYR A 369 5.88 -17.98 -12.69
N ALA A 370 4.69 -18.57 -12.88
CA ALA A 370 3.52 -18.27 -12.07
C ALA A 370 3.75 -18.53 -10.58
N ILE A 371 4.47 -19.61 -10.22
CA ILE A 371 4.85 -19.90 -8.83
C ILE A 371 5.73 -18.78 -8.29
N SER A 372 6.73 -18.29 -9.04
CA SER A 372 7.58 -17.18 -8.61
C SER A 372 6.79 -15.88 -8.41
N ILE A 373 5.84 -15.56 -9.29
CA ILE A 373 4.95 -14.41 -9.15
C ILE A 373 4.04 -14.56 -7.91
N ILE A 374 3.48 -15.74 -7.68
CA ILE A 374 2.66 -16.05 -6.50
C ILE A 374 3.47 -15.90 -5.21
N LEU A 375 4.69 -16.43 -5.16
CA LEU A 375 5.58 -16.27 -4.02
C LEU A 375 5.88 -14.80 -3.73
N ASN A 376 6.14 -14.01 -4.77
CA ASN A 376 6.33 -12.57 -4.60
C ASN A 376 5.10 -11.88 -3.99
N GLY A 377 3.90 -12.24 -4.44
CA GLY A 377 2.65 -11.75 -3.85
C GLY A 377 2.47 -12.17 -2.39
N CYS A 378 2.79 -13.41 -2.03
CA CYS A 378 2.74 -13.91 -0.66
C CYS A 378 3.67 -13.12 0.26
N ILE A 379 4.90 -12.87 -0.18
CA ILE A 379 5.92 -12.11 0.53
C ILE A 379 5.42 -10.69 0.76
N ASN A 380 4.91 -10.04 -0.29
CA ASN A 380 4.38 -8.68 -0.21
C ASN A 380 3.21 -8.58 0.79
N GLY A 381 2.22 -9.47 0.67
CA GLY A 381 1.07 -9.52 1.58
C GLY A 381 1.50 -9.73 3.04
N GLY A 382 2.50 -10.60 3.26
CA GLY A 382 3.08 -10.86 4.58
C GLY A 382 3.78 -9.62 5.15
N ALA A 383 4.68 -9.00 4.41
CA ALA A 383 5.44 -7.83 4.83
C ALA A 383 4.52 -6.67 5.21
N PHE A 384 3.56 -6.32 4.33
CA PHE A 384 2.62 -5.23 4.59
C PHE A 384 1.72 -5.46 5.80
N SER A 385 1.29 -6.71 6.04
CA SER A 385 0.41 -7.03 7.16
C SER A 385 1.07 -6.82 8.53
N MET A 386 2.40 -6.81 8.59
CA MET A 386 3.16 -6.67 9.84
C MET A 386 3.53 -5.22 10.18
N ILE A 387 3.54 -4.29 9.20
CA ILE A 387 3.97 -2.91 9.45
C ILE A 387 3.12 -2.27 10.54
N PHE A 388 1.79 -2.27 10.38
CA PHE A 388 0.90 -1.58 11.31
C PHE A 388 0.93 -2.16 12.73
N PRO A 389 0.83 -3.50 12.95
CA PRO A 389 0.97 -4.08 14.28
C PRO A 389 2.33 -3.79 14.92
N HIS A 390 3.41 -3.85 14.14
CA HIS A 390 4.76 -3.62 14.65
C HIS A 390 4.96 -2.17 15.09
N VAL A 391 4.58 -1.20 14.26
CA VAL A 391 4.69 0.23 14.57
C VAL A 391 3.80 0.60 15.75
N SER A 392 2.57 0.05 15.81
CA SER A 392 1.66 0.30 16.93
C SER A 392 2.15 -0.30 18.25
N LYS A 393 2.87 -1.42 18.21
CA LYS A 393 3.48 -2.06 19.38
C LYS A 393 4.63 -1.23 19.97
N ILE A 394 5.42 -0.58 19.10
CA ILE A 394 6.63 0.15 19.52
C ILE A 394 6.28 1.60 19.93
N TYR A 395 5.43 2.29 19.15
CA TYR A 395 5.20 3.73 19.26
C TYR A 395 3.80 4.09 19.77
N GLY A 396 2.98 3.09 20.12
CA GLY A 396 1.60 3.29 20.51
C GLY A 396 0.64 3.46 19.33
N PHE A 397 -0.64 3.17 19.61
CA PHE A 397 -1.69 3.17 18.58
C PHE A 397 -2.01 4.57 18.04
N HIS A 398 -1.79 5.59 18.88
CA HIS A 398 -2.10 6.98 18.55
C HIS A 398 -1.34 7.49 17.31
N TYR A 399 -0.06 7.12 17.18
CA TYR A 399 0.82 7.50 16.07
C TYR A 399 0.92 6.44 14.96
N ALA A 400 0.27 5.29 15.14
CA ALA A 400 0.47 4.13 14.27
C ALA A 400 0.09 4.40 12.81
N GLY A 401 -0.91 5.26 12.54
CA GLY A 401 -1.34 5.59 11.18
C GLY A 401 -0.27 6.37 10.40
N GLU A 402 0.28 7.41 10.99
CA GLU A 402 1.31 8.26 10.40
C GLU A 402 2.62 7.50 10.19
N LEU A 403 3.02 6.73 11.22
CA LEU A 403 4.24 5.94 11.17
C LEU A 403 4.12 4.77 10.18
N TYR A 404 2.95 4.16 10.07
CA TYR A 404 2.67 3.20 9.00
C TYR A 404 2.89 3.86 7.62
N GLY A 405 2.28 5.02 7.39
CA GLY A 405 2.46 5.78 6.14
C GLY A 405 3.92 6.14 5.89
N PHE A 406 4.67 6.52 6.92
CA PHE A 406 6.09 6.81 6.82
C PHE A 406 6.90 5.57 6.41
N VAL A 407 6.63 4.41 6.99
CA VAL A 407 7.30 3.16 6.60
C VAL A 407 6.91 2.74 5.18
N VAL A 408 5.63 2.87 4.81
CA VAL A 408 5.14 2.58 3.45
C VAL A 408 5.79 3.49 2.41
N LEU A 409 6.29 4.69 2.77
CA LEU A 409 7.05 5.55 1.86
C LEU A 409 8.25 4.82 1.24
N SER A 410 8.86 3.90 1.98
CA SER A 410 9.94 3.06 1.48
C SER A 410 9.57 2.26 0.23
N THR A 411 8.32 1.80 0.13
CA THR A 411 7.86 0.98 -1.00
C THR A 411 7.72 1.79 -2.29
N GLY A 412 7.21 3.03 -2.19
CA GLY A 412 7.16 3.95 -3.33
C GLY A 412 8.56 4.35 -3.81
N VAL A 413 9.45 4.66 -2.86
CA VAL A 413 10.85 5.01 -3.16
C VAL A 413 11.59 3.83 -3.78
N SER A 414 11.42 2.61 -3.26
CA SER A 414 12.07 1.41 -3.79
C SER A 414 11.61 1.08 -5.21
N GLY A 415 10.31 1.24 -5.50
CA GLY A 415 9.76 1.10 -6.84
C GLY A 415 10.34 2.09 -7.84
N MET A 416 10.50 3.37 -7.44
CA MET A 416 11.15 4.39 -8.26
C MET A 416 12.63 4.08 -8.51
N ILE A 417 13.36 3.66 -7.48
CA ILE A 417 14.78 3.31 -7.60
C ILE A 417 14.95 2.11 -8.54
N SER A 418 14.18 1.05 -8.37
CA SER A 418 14.29 -0.17 -9.19
C SER A 418 13.98 0.11 -10.67
N SER A 419 12.92 0.88 -10.95
CA SER A 419 12.55 1.27 -12.32
C SER A 419 13.58 2.22 -12.95
N SER A 420 14.16 3.13 -12.16
CA SER A 420 15.21 4.03 -12.64
C SER A 420 16.49 3.25 -12.99
N ILE A 421 16.89 2.30 -12.16
CA ILE A 421 18.04 1.43 -12.44
C ILE A 421 17.79 0.62 -13.72
N TYR A 422 16.60 0.04 -13.87
CA TYR A 422 16.21 -0.67 -15.08
C TYR A 422 16.33 0.23 -16.32
N TYR A 423 15.73 1.43 -16.28
CA TYR A 423 15.75 2.37 -17.39
C TYR A 423 17.18 2.79 -17.78
N ILE A 424 18.01 3.11 -16.79
CA ILE A 424 19.41 3.49 -17.03
C ILE A 424 20.17 2.34 -17.69
N ILE A 425 20.11 1.13 -17.14
CA ILE A 425 20.85 -0.01 -17.67
C ILE A 425 20.34 -0.38 -19.07
N SER A 426 19.01 -0.39 -19.30
CA SER A 426 18.43 -0.71 -20.60
C SER A 426 18.80 0.31 -21.67
N HIS A 427 18.89 1.61 -21.30
CA HIS A 427 19.23 2.67 -22.24
C HIS A 427 20.71 2.67 -22.63
N PHE A 428 21.59 2.35 -21.68
CA PHE A 428 23.05 2.29 -21.95
C PHE A 428 23.55 0.92 -22.41
N SER A 429 22.69 -0.10 -22.47
CA SER A 429 23.04 -1.40 -23.02
C SER A 429 23.16 -1.32 -24.55
N GLU A 430 24.34 -1.61 -25.10
CA GLU A 430 24.58 -1.64 -26.55
C GLU A 430 23.77 -2.73 -27.27
N ASN A 431 23.35 -3.77 -26.54
CA ASN A 431 22.53 -4.89 -27.05
C ASN A 431 21.05 -4.61 -26.89
N LYS A 432 20.47 -3.79 -27.77
CA LYS A 432 19.01 -3.50 -27.79
C LYS A 432 18.11 -4.74 -28.00
N GLY A 433 18.68 -5.92 -28.22
CA GLY A 433 17.93 -7.18 -28.48
C GLY A 433 17.86 -8.16 -27.30
N ASN A 434 18.68 -7.99 -26.25
CA ASN A 434 18.73 -8.97 -25.15
C ASN A 434 18.56 -8.30 -23.78
N ASN A 435 17.31 -7.95 -23.44
CA ASN A 435 16.98 -7.33 -22.16
C ASN A 435 17.09 -8.31 -20.97
N ASP A 436 17.23 -9.62 -21.20
CA ASP A 436 17.32 -10.64 -20.14
C ASP A 436 18.45 -10.35 -19.15
N SER A 437 19.59 -9.85 -19.62
CA SER A 437 20.71 -9.50 -18.76
C SER A 437 20.42 -8.32 -17.85
N VAL A 438 19.63 -7.35 -18.29
CA VAL A 438 19.22 -6.19 -17.50
C VAL A 438 18.32 -6.61 -16.34
N TYR A 439 17.34 -7.46 -16.63
CA TYR A 439 16.46 -8.01 -15.59
C TYR A 439 17.24 -8.84 -14.57
N LEU A 440 18.19 -9.69 -15.05
CA LEU A 440 19.03 -10.49 -14.17
C LEU A 440 19.81 -9.64 -13.17
N VAL A 441 20.43 -8.53 -13.63
CA VAL A 441 21.16 -7.60 -12.75
C VAL A 441 20.26 -7.07 -11.65
N ILE A 442 19.02 -6.65 -11.97
CA ILE A 442 18.10 -6.10 -10.98
C ILE A 442 17.63 -7.18 -10.01
N PHE A 443 17.38 -8.41 -10.48
CA PHE A 443 17.03 -9.53 -9.60
C PHE A 443 18.17 -9.85 -8.63
N ILE A 444 19.43 -9.82 -9.07
CA ILE A 444 20.60 -10.01 -8.20
C ILE A 444 20.69 -8.88 -7.16
N ILE A 445 20.53 -7.62 -7.58
CA ILE A 445 20.49 -6.48 -6.64
C ILE A 445 19.38 -6.70 -5.62
N GLY A 446 18.17 -7.07 -6.06
CA GLY A 446 17.05 -7.37 -5.18
C GLY A 446 17.34 -8.49 -4.18
N ALA A 447 17.99 -9.57 -4.62
CA ALA A 447 18.41 -10.65 -3.74
C ALA A 447 19.39 -10.18 -2.65
N VAL A 448 20.40 -9.40 -3.04
CA VAL A 448 21.39 -8.84 -2.10
C VAL A 448 20.72 -7.91 -1.10
N LEU A 449 19.83 -7.03 -1.56
CA LEU A 449 19.11 -6.10 -0.68
C LEU A 449 18.19 -6.84 0.31
N ASN A 450 17.52 -7.92 -0.09
CA ASN A 450 16.73 -8.75 0.84
C ASN A 450 17.62 -9.43 1.90
N VAL A 451 18.79 -9.91 1.54
CA VAL A 451 19.75 -10.46 2.53
C VAL A 451 20.19 -9.37 3.51
N ILE A 452 20.49 -8.16 3.02
CA ILE A 452 20.83 -7.02 3.89
C ILE A 452 19.65 -6.66 4.80
N ALA A 453 18.40 -6.63 4.29
CA ALA A 453 17.20 -6.39 5.08
C ALA A 453 17.10 -7.41 6.22
N GLY A 454 17.22 -8.69 5.93
CA GLY A 454 17.22 -9.77 6.94
C GLY A 454 18.30 -9.61 8.01
N ILE A 455 19.49 -9.10 7.65
CA ILE A 455 20.54 -8.76 8.61
C ILE A 455 20.16 -7.56 9.46
N LEU A 456 19.61 -6.49 8.84
CA LEU A 456 19.21 -5.28 9.55
C LEU A 456 18.11 -5.54 10.60
N VAL A 457 17.24 -6.50 10.37
CA VAL A 457 16.20 -6.92 11.32
C VAL A 457 16.79 -7.38 12.66
N PHE A 458 18.04 -7.90 12.70
CA PHE A 458 18.69 -8.26 13.96
C PHE A 458 18.98 -7.06 14.86
N PHE A 459 19.10 -5.87 14.29
CA PHE A 459 19.31 -4.63 15.02
C PHE A 459 18.01 -3.96 15.47
N ASP A 460 16.86 -4.44 14.98
CA ASP A 460 15.56 -3.98 15.46
C ASP A 460 15.26 -4.62 16.83
N ASN A 461 15.32 -3.79 17.86
CA ASN A 461 15.06 -4.18 19.23
C ASN A 461 13.60 -3.83 19.54
N GLU A 462 12.75 -4.84 19.75
CA GLU A 462 11.29 -4.67 20.00
C GLU A 462 10.97 -4.00 21.36
N ARG A 463 11.96 -3.37 22.03
CA ARG A 463 11.69 -2.61 23.24
C ARG A 463 10.77 -1.44 22.95
N LYS A 464 9.76 -1.24 23.79
CA LYS A 464 8.89 -0.08 23.70
C LYS A 464 9.70 1.20 23.79
N VAL A 465 9.29 2.24 23.06
CA VAL A 465 9.91 3.57 23.13
C VAL A 465 9.86 4.11 24.57
N GLU A 466 8.83 3.76 25.35
CA GLU A 466 8.71 4.07 26.77
C GLU A 466 9.90 3.59 27.61
N ASP A 467 10.40 2.39 27.34
CA ASP A 467 11.57 1.84 28.05
C ASP A 467 12.85 2.59 27.68
N LEU A 468 12.97 3.02 26.40
CA LEU A 468 14.11 3.83 25.93
C LEU A 468 14.05 5.25 26.47
N ILE A 469 12.85 5.80 26.68
CA ILE A 469 12.62 7.12 27.26
C ILE A 469 12.94 7.08 28.75
N LYS A 470 12.54 6.02 29.47
CA LYS A 470 12.89 5.83 30.90
C LYS A 470 14.40 5.68 31.11
N GLU A 471 15.09 5.01 30.21
CA GLU A 471 16.55 4.85 30.23
C GLU A 471 17.29 6.19 30.00
N ASN A 472 16.79 7.03 29.10
CA ASN A 472 17.34 8.38 28.85
C ASN A 472 17.01 9.40 29.97
N ASN A 473 15.86 9.26 30.63
CA ASN A 473 15.43 10.16 31.70
C ASN A 473 16.19 9.97 33.00
N ASN A 474 16.71 8.77 33.25
CA ASN A 474 17.60 8.56 34.38
C ASN A 474 18.94 9.30 34.22
N ASN A 475 19.22 9.83 33.02
CA ASN A 475 20.46 10.55 32.69
C ASN A 475 20.26 12.06 32.47
N ASP A 476 19.01 12.61 32.51
CA ASP A 476 18.76 14.04 32.27
C ASP A 476 17.63 14.61 33.17
N PRO A 477 17.95 15.49 34.14
CA PRO A 477 16.99 16.02 35.12
C PRO A 477 15.93 17.00 34.58
N ASP A 478 16.04 17.47 33.32
CA ASP A 478 15.11 18.46 32.73
C ASP A 478 13.86 17.86 32.06
N THR A 479 13.58 16.58 32.24
CA THR A 479 12.55 15.84 31.51
C THR A 479 11.19 15.73 32.22
N ALA A 480 10.74 16.78 32.90
CA ALA A 480 9.38 16.90 33.45
C ALA A 480 8.26 16.75 32.37
N ASN A 481 8.60 16.88 31.08
CA ASN A 481 7.69 16.76 29.94
C ASN A 481 7.37 15.30 29.55
N LEU A 482 7.97 14.29 30.18
CA LEU A 482 7.78 12.87 29.84
C LEU A 482 6.67 12.19 30.62
N LYS A 483 6.23 12.75 31.74
CA LYS A 483 5.00 12.31 32.43
C LYS A 483 3.77 12.39 31.51
N LEU A 484 3.85 13.22 30.46
CA LEU A 484 2.77 13.33 29.46
C LEU A 484 2.61 12.06 28.60
N PHE A 485 3.71 11.34 28.32
CA PHE A 485 3.67 10.05 27.61
C PHE A 485 3.13 8.94 28.52
N GLU A 486 3.46 8.95 29.79
CA GLU A 486 2.96 7.97 30.76
C GLU A 486 1.43 8.11 30.94
N THR A 487 0.92 9.34 31.02
CA THR A 487 -0.53 9.59 31.16
C THR A 487 -1.31 9.23 29.89
N MET A 488 -0.72 9.30 28.71
CA MET A 488 -1.36 8.89 27.46
C MET A 488 -1.33 7.38 27.23
N ALA A 489 -0.34 6.67 27.78
CA ALA A 489 -0.21 5.21 27.67
C ALA A 489 -0.98 4.46 28.76
N GLU A 490 -1.20 5.06 29.92
CA GLU A 490 -2.01 4.49 31.01
C GLU A 490 -3.53 4.60 30.74
N ASN A 491 -3.94 5.45 29.80
CA ASN A 491 -5.34 5.61 29.36
C ASN A 491 -5.69 4.79 28.11
N GLU A 492 -4.83 3.91 27.63
CA GLU A 492 -5.08 2.88 26.60
C GLU A 492 -5.27 1.47 27.23
#